data_f7b614ca7eb6ed191258245dca9fdce8
#
_entry.id   f7b614ca7eb6ed191258245dca9fdce8
#
_cell.length_a   1.000
_cell.length_b   1.000
_cell.length_c   1.000
_cell.angle_alpha   90.00
_cell.angle_beta   90.00
_cell.angle_gamma   90.00
#
_symmetry.space_group_name_H-M   'P 1'
#
loop_
_entity.id
_entity.type
_entity.pdbx_description
1 polymer ?
#
loop_
_entity_poly.entity_id
_entity_poly.type
_entity_poly.pdbx_seq_one_letter_code
_entity_poly.pdbx_strand_id
1 'polypeptide(L)'
;MPDKFSDHIAEPSVVHVTTRAERRRAFGILFVSLLCMGAGQTVLFNILPPLSRQLHLSAVQTTSVFAVSAAIWVVTATYWGKKSDHWGRKPVMLLGLLSFAASFALFASVMLAGLHNWLPAVAIFPLMIVTRSLYGALGSGTQPASQAYVADRTTPQERLQGVATIGSAFGLGTVAGPAIASLFTPFGLLAPFYFISGLALASAATIWFLLPERTPPRARAPASVSLKWHDRRVLPFALFAVGLSTASTVPIQTMGFFFMDVLHVRPEHAAQYNMIGQLATSLAALFAQLVVVQYARLSSRTMTNLGLGTAFLSCAAFLLFGNFLVLVVGLALSGLGFGLARPGFTTGASLSVAPHEQGAVAGVIGGASAMGFIAGPLIGWMYEWSPYVPYGFAAVLLAGLFVFQWLSPALRNAGIIPPDIEIVEEDLETPVANA
;
A
#
# COMPACT_ATOMS: atom_id res chain seq x y z
N MET A 1 27.91 -43.13 -34.99
CA MET A 1 27.79 -42.20 -33.84
C MET A 1 26.35 -41.89 -33.66
N PRO A 2 25.67 -42.46 -32.67
CA PRO A 2 24.26 -42.20 -32.44
C PRO A 2 24.03 -40.98 -31.57
N ASP A 3 23.02 -40.31 -31.92
CA ASP A 3 22.23 -39.24 -31.39
C ASP A 3 22.28 -39.04 -29.85
N LYS A 4 22.73 -37.86 -29.43
CA LYS A 4 22.66 -37.37 -28.02
C LYS A 4 21.66 -36.20 -27.92
N PHE A 5 20.53 -36.28 -28.58
CA PHE A 5 19.44 -35.30 -28.45
C PHE A 5 18.12 -35.95 -28.01
N SER A 6 18.15 -36.75 -26.98
CA SER A 6 16.92 -37.19 -26.33
C SER A 6 17.10 -37.06 -24.83
N ASP A 7 16.03 -36.58 -24.20
CA ASP A 7 15.76 -36.57 -22.75
C ASP A 7 16.15 -35.34 -21.93
N HIS A 8 15.59 -34.18 -22.30
CA HIS A 8 15.11 -33.24 -21.31
C HIS A 8 13.64 -32.90 -21.58
N ILE A 9 12.81 -33.93 -21.60
CA ILE A 9 11.38 -33.74 -21.37
C ILE A 9 11.29 -33.37 -19.87
N ALA A 10 11.16 -32.06 -19.59
CA ALA A 10 10.84 -31.60 -18.26
C ALA A 10 9.56 -32.32 -17.80
N GLU A 11 9.66 -33.13 -16.75
CA GLU A 11 8.50 -33.76 -16.14
C GLU A 11 7.40 -32.70 -15.95
N PRO A 12 6.14 -32.98 -16.33
CA PRO A 12 5.07 -32.05 -16.14
C PRO A 12 4.99 -31.76 -14.63
N SER A 13 5.25 -30.51 -14.26
CA SER A 13 5.10 -30.05 -12.88
C SER A 13 3.70 -30.47 -12.40
N VAL A 14 3.66 -31.40 -11.44
CA VAL A 14 2.40 -31.89 -10.84
C VAL A 14 1.70 -30.67 -10.26
N VAL A 15 0.78 -30.11 -11.02
CA VAL A 15 -0.14 -29.09 -10.55
C VAL A 15 -1.02 -29.80 -9.54
N HIS A 16 -0.73 -29.61 -8.25
CA HIS A 16 -1.63 -30.12 -7.20
C HIS A 16 -2.99 -29.47 -7.41
N VAL A 17 -3.91 -30.24 -7.97
CA VAL A 17 -5.28 -29.81 -8.26
C VAL A 17 -5.97 -29.55 -6.94
N THR A 18 -5.95 -28.30 -6.48
CA THR A 18 -6.79 -27.86 -5.37
C THR A 18 -8.22 -27.75 -5.87
N THR A 19 -9.18 -28.25 -5.08
CA THR A 19 -10.60 -28.11 -5.43
C THR A 19 -10.99 -26.63 -5.51
N ARG A 20 -11.98 -26.30 -6.33
CA ARG A 20 -12.51 -24.91 -6.41
C ARG A 20 -12.95 -24.38 -5.06
N ALA A 21 -13.53 -25.26 -4.21
CA ALA A 21 -13.97 -24.91 -2.86
C ALA A 21 -12.78 -24.56 -1.94
N GLU A 22 -11.71 -25.36 -1.95
CA GLU A 22 -10.49 -25.10 -1.19
C GLU A 22 -9.83 -23.78 -1.61
N ARG A 23 -9.75 -23.51 -2.92
CA ARG A 23 -9.21 -22.24 -3.43
C ARG A 23 -10.04 -21.05 -2.97
N ARG A 24 -11.37 -21.12 -3.10
CA ARG A 24 -12.27 -20.03 -2.69
C ARG A 24 -12.14 -19.74 -1.19
N ARG A 25 -12.07 -20.81 -0.37
CA ARG A 25 -11.86 -20.67 1.09
C ARG A 25 -10.51 -20.03 1.41
N ALA A 26 -9.42 -20.51 0.79
CA ALA A 26 -8.09 -19.96 1.00
C ALA A 26 -8.01 -18.49 0.60
N PHE A 27 -8.56 -18.11 -0.55
CA PHE A 27 -8.58 -16.72 -1.02
C PHE A 27 -9.41 -15.81 -0.10
N GLY A 28 -10.55 -16.30 0.42
CA GLY A 28 -11.35 -15.58 1.40
C GLY A 28 -10.58 -15.31 2.70
N ILE A 29 -9.83 -16.30 3.21
CA ILE A 29 -8.99 -16.15 4.40
C ILE A 29 -7.90 -15.10 4.18
N LEU A 30 -7.19 -15.17 3.06
CA LEU A 30 -6.13 -14.21 2.72
C LEU A 30 -6.70 -12.80 2.50
N PHE A 31 -7.87 -12.69 1.87
CA PHE A 31 -8.57 -11.44 1.65
C PHE A 31 -8.88 -10.74 2.98
N VAL A 32 -9.50 -11.45 3.93
CA VAL A 32 -9.82 -10.91 5.26
C VAL A 32 -8.55 -10.52 6.03
N SER A 33 -7.49 -11.33 5.93
CA SER A 33 -6.21 -11.04 6.59
C SER A 33 -5.56 -9.75 6.09
N LEU A 34 -5.53 -9.55 4.76
CA LEU A 34 -4.97 -8.33 4.16
C LEU A 34 -5.87 -7.10 4.38
N LEU A 35 -7.19 -7.29 4.39
CA LEU A 35 -8.15 -6.25 4.76
C LEU A 35 -7.91 -5.77 6.20
N CYS A 36 -7.70 -6.69 7.14
CA CYS A 36 -7.35 -6.35 8.52
C CYS A 36 -6.07 -5.50 8.60
N MET A 37 -5.03 -5.89 7.86
CA MET A 37 -3.76 -5.14 7.83
C MET A 37 -3.94 -3.73 7.24
N GLY A 38 -4.70 -3.61 6.16
CA GLY A 38 -5.04 -2.31 5.56
C GLY A 38 -5.82 -1.41 6.51
N ALA A 39 -6.81 -1.97 7.20
CA ALA A 39 -7.60 -1.23 8.19
C ALA A 39 -6.75 -0.72 9.35
N GLY A 40 -5.84 -1.54 9.86
CA GLY A 40 -4.95 -1.13 10.93
C GLY A 40 -4.03 0.03 10.52
N GLN A 41 -3.54 0.07 9.29
CA GLN A 41 -2.71 1.19 8.82
C GLN A 41 -3.46 2.52 8.92
N THR A 42 -4.70 2.59 8.49
CA THR A 42 -5.50 3.83 8.54
C THR A 42 -5.99 4.15 9.96
N VAL A 43 -6.31 3.15 10.79
CA VAL A 43 -6.56 3.37 12.22
C VAL A 43 -5.39 4.10 12.87
N LEU A 44 -4.17 3.66 12.60
CA LEU A 44 -2.95 4.28 13.13
C LEU A 44 -2.80 5.73 12.68
N PHE A 45 -2.95 6.01 11.38
CA PHE A 45 -2.85 7.38 10.85
C PHE A 45 -3.92 8.32 11.41
N ASN A 46 -5.11 7.80 11.73
CA ASN A 46 -6.19 8.60 12.27
C ASN A 46 -5.99 9.00 13.74
N ILE A 47 -5.50 8.07 14.54
CA ILE A 47 -5.50 8.22 15.99
C ILE A 47 -4.14 8.76 16.50
N LEU A 48 -3.04 8.45 15.82
CA LEU A 48 -1.71 8.79 16.32
C LEU A 48 -1.47 10.31 16.44
N PRO A 49 -1.85 11.19 15.49
CA PRO A 49 -1.58 12.62 15.65
C PRO A 49 -2.25 13.25 16.88
N PRO A 50 -3.57 13.09 17.13
CA PRO A 50 -4.18 13.64 18.33
C PRO A 50 -3.64 13.02 19.63
N LEU A 51 -3.29 11.74 19.61
CA LEU A 51 -2.73 11.05 20.76
C LEU A 51 -1.29 11.52 21.06
N SER A 52 -0.51 11.79 20.01
CA SER A 52 0.84 12.33 20.14
C SER A 52 0.85 13.68 20.86
N ARG A 53 -0.14 14.54 20.61
CA ARG A 53 -0.29 15.81 21.33
C ARG A 53 -0.56 15.60 22.82
N GLN A 54 -1.39 14.60 23.19
CA GLN A 54 -1.63 14.25 24.59
C GLN A 54 -0.38 13.70 25.29
N LEU A 55 0.49 13.03 24.52
CA LEU A 55 1.78 12.49 25.00
C LEU A 55 2.93 13.51 24.91
N HIS A 56 2.63 14.77 24.57
CA HIS A 56 3.62 15.85 24.37
C HIS A 56 4.70 15.52 23.33
N LEU A 57 4.38 14.70 22.33
CA LEU A 57 5.28 14.39 21.22
C LEU A 57 5.18 15.45 20.12
N SER A 58 6.31 15.77 19.52
CA SER A 58 6.38 16.69 18.38
C SER A 58 5.87 16.06 17.08
N ALA A 59 5.57 16.88 16.08
CA ALA A 59 5.18 16.38 14.76
C ALA A 59 6.32 15.59 14.11
N VAL A 60 7.57 16.00 14.29
CA VAL A 60 8.77 15.27 13.81
C VAL A 60 8.82 13.88 14.45
N GLN A 61 8.65 13.78 15.76
CA GLN A 61 8.67 12.49 16.46
C GLN A 61 7.56 11.56 15.94
N THR A 62 6.35 12.08 15.81
CA THR A 62 5.20 11.31 15.33
C THR A 62 5.41 10.77 13.91
N THR A 63 5.85 11.62 13.00
CA THR A 63 6.11 11.23 11.61
C THR A 63 7.34 10.33 11.46
N SER A 64 8.32 10.43 12.37
CA SER A 64 9.49 9.55 12.42
C SER A 64 9.13 8.10 12.75
N VAL A 65 8.10 7.87 13.54
CA VAL A 65 7.61 6.49 13.83
C VAL A 65 7.22 5.79 12.53
N PHE A 66 6.53 6.48 11.62
CA PHE A 66 6.16 5.94 10.31
C PHE A 66 7.37 5.77 9.41
N ALA A 67 8.26 6.76 9.37
CA ALA A 67 9.43 6.76 8.49
C ALA A 67 10.38 5.62 8.80
N VAL A 68 10.71 5.40 10.07
CA VAL A 68 11.60 4.30 10.49
C VAL A 68 10.98 2.94 10.15
N SER A 69 9.69 2.75 10.44
CA SER A 69 8.98 1.52 10.10
C SER A 69 8.95 1.28 8.57
N ALA A 70 8.73 2.32 7.78
CA ALA A 70 8.74 2.24 6.31
C ALA A 70 10.14 1.94 5.76
N ALA A 71 11.18 2.54 6.30
CA ALA A 71 12.57 2.26 5.91
C ALA A 71 12.94 0.79 6.16
N ILE A 72 12.60 0.27 7.33
CA ILE A 72 12.80 -1.14 7.67
C ILE A 72 11.98 -2.03 6.74
N TRP A 73 10.73 -1.69 6.46
CA TRP A 73 9.86 -2.41 5.53
C TRP A 73 10.48 -2.53 4.14
N VAL A 74 10.98 -1.43 3.57
CA VAL A 74 11.60 -1.43 2.24
C VAL A 74 12.80 -2.37 2.17
N VAL A 75 13.65 -2.35 3.21
CA VAL A 75 14.84 -3.20 3.29
C VAL A 75 14.47 -4.67 3.44
N THR A 76 13.50 -4.98 4.31
CA THR A 76 13.16 -6.36 4.66
C THR A 76 12.18 -7.02 3.69
N ALA A 77 11.40 -6.26 2.91
CA ALA A 77 10.42 -6.82 1.97
C ALA A 77 11.05 -7.76 0.95
N THR A 78 12.20 -7.41 0.37
CA THR A 78 12.93 -8.25 -0.58
C THR A 78 13.46 -9.52 0.08
N TYR A 79 13.95 -9.42 1.32
CA TYR A 79 14.42 -10.56 2.09
C TYR A 79 13.28 -11.57 2.35
N TRP A 80 12.15 -11.10 2.88
CA TRP A 80 11.01 -11.96 3.19
C TRP A 80 10.32 -12.52 1.94
N GLY A 81 10.30 -11.77 0.84
CA GLY A 81 9.83 -12.26 -0.45
C GLY A 81 10.59 -13.52 -0.87
N LYS A 82 11.93 -13.45 -0.91
CA LYS A 82 12.81 -14.59 -1.21
C LYS A 82 12.70 -15.71 -0.16
N LYS A 83 12.62 -15.36 1.11
CA LYS A 83 12.51 -16.33 2.20
C LYS A 83 11.23 -17.13 2.11
N SER A 84 10.13 -16.55 1.65
CA SER A 84 8.85 -17.23 1.45
C SER A 84 8.91 -18.33 0.37
N ASP A 85 9.84 -18.24 -0.59
CA ASP A 85 10.07 -19.28 -1.59
C ASP A 85 10.72 -20.53 -0.97
N HIS A 86 11.51 -20.35 0.09
CA HIS A 86 12.25 -21.44 0.74
C HIS A 86 11.55 -22.00 1.98
N TRP A 87 10.97 -21.12 2.81
CA TRP A 87 10.29 -21.52 4.05
C TRP A 87 8.85 -21.96 3.81
N GLY A 88 8.27 -21.64 2.65
CA GLY A 88 6.85 -21.74 2.38
C GLY A 88 6.12 -20.40 2.56
N ARG A 89 4.97 -20.27 1.93
CA ARG A 89 4.17 -19.04 1.96
C ARG A 89 3.50 -18.83 3.32
N LYS A 90 2.93 -19.91 3.88
CA LYS A 90 2.17 -19.89 5.13
C LYS A 90 2.99 -19.44 6.34
N PRO A 91 4.21 -19.94 6.61
CA PRO A 91 5.02 -19.49 7.73
C PRO A 91 5.33 -17.98 7.69
N VAL A 92 5.63 -17.45 6.50
CA VAL A 92 5.93 -16.01 6.34
C VAL A 92 4.68 -15.16 6.57
N MET A 93 3.50 -15.58 6.08
CA MET A 93 2.23 -14.91 6.35
C MET A 93 1.88 -14.92 7.84
N LEU A 94 2.07 -16.05 8.51
CA LEU A 94 1.83 -16.18 9.96
C LEU A 94 2.74 -15.28 10.77
N LEU A 95 4.06 -15.31 10.48
CA LEU A 95 5.03 -14.44 11.14
C LEU A 95 4.65 -12.96 10.98
N GLY A 96 4.23 -12.57 9.78
CA GLY A 96 3.81 -11.22 9.49
C GLY A 96 2.55 -10.80 10.23
N LEU A 97 1.52 -11.63 10.28
CA LEU A 97 0.28 -11.34 11.03
C LEU A 97 0.50 -11.31 12.54
N LEU A 98 1.30 -12.24 13.07
CA LEU A 98 1.64 -12.26 14.49
C LEU A 98 2.47 -11.03 14.88
N SER A 99 3.45 -10.65 14.06
CA SER A 99 4.22 -9.42 14.28
C SER A 99 3.36 -8.15 14.18
N PHE A 100 2.39 -8.14 13.26
CA PHE A 100 1.44 -7.04 13.13
C PHE A 100 0.56 -6.93 14.39
N ALA A 101 -0.01 -8.03 14.85
CA ALA A 101 -0.81 -8.07 16.06
C ALA A 101 -0.01 -7.63 17.30
N ALA A 102 1.19 -8.19 17.47
CA ALA A 102 2.09 -7.83 18.57
C ALA A 102 2.50 -6.36 18.50
N SER A 103 2.85 -5.86 17.30
CA SER A 103 3.20 -4.46 17.09
C SER A 103 2.05 -3.53 17.48
N PHE A 104 0.81 -3.82 17.08
CA PHE A 104 -0.36 -3.00 17.42
C PHE A 104 -0.67 -3.02 18.91
N ALA A 105 -0.66 -4.19 19.55
CA ALA A 105 -0.92 -4.33 20.98
C ALA A 105 0.17 -3.62 21.80
N LEU A 106 1.45 -3.87 21.52
CA LEU A 106 2.56 -3.25 22.25
C LEU A 106 2.59 -1.73 22.02
N PHE A 107 2.36 -1.28 20.78
CA PHE A 107 2.31 0.14 20.48
C PHE A 107 1.21 0.85 21.26
N ALA A 108 -0.01 0.28 21.29
CA ALA A 108 -1.11 0.80 22.11
C ALA A 108 -0.79 0.77 23.61
N SER A 109 -0.12 -0.29 24.08
CA SER A 109 0.27 -0.39 25.50
C SER A 109 1.33 0.62 25.90
N VAL A 110 2.28 0.94 25.02
CA VAL A 110 3.25 2.04 25.25
C VAL A 110 2.54 3.40 25.36
N MET A 111 1.59 3.65 24.45
CA MET A 111 0.79 4.89 24.50
C MET A 111 -0.08 4.96 25.76
N LEU A 112 -0.72 3.84 26.14
CA LEU A 112 -1.50 3.75 27.37
C LEU A 112 -0.65 4.05 28.60
N ALA A 113 0.52 3.43 28.69
CA ALA A 113 1.46 3.64 29.79
C ALA A 113 1.98 5.10 29.85
N GLY A 114 2.17 5.73 28.69
CA GLY A 114 2.51 7.15 28.60
C GLY A 114 1.40 8.07 29.11
N LEU A 115 0.14 7.81 28.71
CA LEU A 115 -1.02 8.59 29.14
C LEU A 115 -1.26 8.51 30.67
N HIS A 116 -0.93 7.36 31.28
CA HIS A 116 -1.04 7.17 32.73
C HIS A 116 0.24 7.53 33.48
N ASN A 117 1.25 8.10 32.82
CA ASN A 117 2.56 8.43 33.42
C ASN A 117 3.28 7.21 34.07
N TRP A 118 3.02 6.00 33.61
CA TRP A 118 3.74 4.78 34.03
C TRP A 118 5.12 4.69 33.44
N LEU A 119 5.36 5.39 32.32
CA LEU A 119 6.65 5.47 31.64
C LEU A 119 7.18 6.91 31.67
N PRO A 120 8.49 7.10 31.83
CA PRO A 120 9.10 8.41 31.69
C PRO A 120 8.92 8.91 30.23
N ALA A 121 8.62 10.20 30.05
CA ALA A 121 8.33 10.80 28.76
C ALA A 121 9.44 10.53 27.71
N VAL A 122 10.70 10.49 28.14
CA VAL A 122 11.85 10.20 27.27
C VAL A 122 11.83 8.78 26.67
N ALA A 123 11.18 7.83 27.33
CA ALA A 123 11.12 6.44 26.86
C ALA A 123 9.97 6.17 25.87
N ILE A 124 8.94 7.01 25.86
CA ILE A 124 7.73 6.80 25.06
C ILE A 124 8.08 6.74 23.56
N PHE A 125 8.74 7.75 23.05
CA PHE A 125 9.09 7.83 21.62
C PHE A 125 9.99 6.68 21.12
N PRO A 126 11.11 6.34 21.79
CA PRO A 126 11.91 5.19 21.41
C PRO A 126 11.15 3.87 21.44
N LEU A 127 10.31 3.63 22.45
CA LEU A 127 9.49 2.43 22.54
C LEU A 127 8.43 2.35 21.44
N MET A 128 7.84 3.48 21.06
CA MET A 128 6.93 3.55 19.91
C MET A 128 7.64 3.16 18.61
N ILE A 129 8.86 3.63 18.39
CA ILE A 129 9.69 3.23 17.23
C ILE A 129 9.95 1.74 17.26
N VAL A 130 10.42 1.19 18.38
CA VAL A 130 10.77 -0.24 18.51
C VAL A 130 9.55 -1.12 18.23
N THR A 131 8.42 -0.84 18.89
CA THR A 131 7.19 -1.62 18.73
C THR A 131 6.64 -1.56 17.31
N ARG A 132 6.74 -0.39 16.65
CA ARG A 132 6.31 -0.24 15.26
C ARG A 132 7.28 -0.88 14.27
N SER A 133 8.57 -0.85 14.55
CA SER A 133 9.62 -1.47 13.76
C SER A 133 9.50 -3.00 13.72
N LEU A 134 8.91 -3.63 14.73
CA LEU A 134 8.63 -5.06 14.75
C LEU A 134 7.78 -5.49 13.54
N TYR A 135 6.72 -4.74 13.24
CA TYR A 135 5.92 -4.98 12.06
C TYR A 135 6.68 -4.64 10.77
N GLY A 136 7.42 -3.53 10.72
CA GLY A 136 8.26 -3.19 9.58
C GLY A 136 9.26 -4.31 9.24
N ALA A 137 9.88 -4.90 10.27
CA ALA A 137 10.90 -5.93 10.09
C ALA A 137 10.33 -7.30 9.68
N LEU A 138 9.23 -7.73 10.27
CA LEU A 138 8.72 -9.09 10.13
C LEU A 138 7.45 -9.17 9.26
N GLY A 139 6.68 -8.08 9.17
CA GLY A 139 5.39 -8.04 8.46
C GLY A 139 5.49 -7.79 6.96
N SER A 140 6.62 -7.29 6.47
CA SER A 140 6.82 -6.89 5.08
C SER A 140 6.65 -8.02 4.05
N GLY A 141 6.81 -9.27 4.48
CA GLY A 141 6.63 -10.45 3.63
C GLY A 141 5.20 -10.90 3.44
N THR A 142 4.24 -10.44 4.27
CA THR A 142 2.87 -10.98 4.28
C THR A 142 2.14 -10.78 2.97
N GLN A 143 2.16 -9.57 2.42
CA GLN A 143 1.47 -9.26 1.16
C GLN A 143 2.08 -9.98 -0.04
N PRO A 144 3.42 -9.94 -0.29
CA PRO A 144 4.00 -10.70 -1.39
C PRO A 144 3.83 -12.22 -1.22
N ALA A 145 3.93 -12.76 -0.01
CA ALA A 145 3.68 -14.19 0.23
C ALA A 145 2.22 -14.58 -0.05
N SER A 146 1.25 -13.72 0.29
CA SER A 146 -0.17 -13.94 -0.02
C SER A 146 -0.44 -13.92 -1.53
N GLN A 147 0.13 -12.98 -2.25
CA GLN A 147 0.02 -12.90 -3.71
C GLN A 147 0.67 -14.12 -4.39
N ALA A 148 1.86 -14.51 -3.92
CA ALA A 148 2.53 -15.70 -4.41
C ALA A 148 1.75 -16.99 -4.11
N TYR A 149 1.14 -17.11 -2.92
CA TYR A 149 0.28 -18.24 -2.57
C TYR A 149 -0.89 -18.39 -3.55
N VAL A 150 -1.52 -17.27 -3.93
CA VAL A 150 -2.60 -17.26 -4.94
C VAL A 150 -2.05 -17.62 -6.31
N ALA A 151 -0.92 -17.05 -6.72
CA ALA A 151 -0.28 -17.33 -8.01
C ALA A 151 0.11 -18.80 -8.16
N ASP A 152 0.57 -19.44 -7.09
CA ASP A 152 0.95 -20.87 -7.06
C ASP A 152 -0.26 -21.82 -7.22
N ARG A 153 -1.50 -21.33 -7.04
CA ARG A 153 -2.77 -22.12 -7.07
C ARG A 153 -3.74 -21.70 -8.14
N THR A 154 -3.36 -20.80 -9.02
CA THR A 154 -4.17 -20.32 -10.14
C THR A 154 -3.53 -20.68 -11.47
N THR A 155 -4.36 -20.98 -12.48
CA THR A 155 -3.90 -21.09 -13.87
C THR A 155 -3.39 -19.74 -14.37
N PRO A 156 -2.57 -19.69 -15.44
CA PRO A 156 -2.10 -18.42 -16.01
C PRO A 156 -3.24 -17.42 -16.30
N GLN A 157 -4.39 -17.91 -16.78
CA GLN A 157 -5.57 -17.11 -17.09
C GLN A 157 -6.26 -16.54 -15.85
N GLU A 158 -6.33 -17.33 -14.76
CA GLU A 158 -6.97 -16.93 -13.51
C GLU A 158 -6.04 -16.10 -12.59
N ARG A 159 -4.71 -16.18 -12.82
CA ARG A 159 -3.68 -15.62 -11.95
C ARG A 159 -3.80 -14.12 -11.80
N LEU A 160 -3.98 -13.40 -12.92
CA LEU A 160 -4.10 -11.94 -12.91
C LEU A 160 -5.27 -11.49 -12.03
N GLN A 161 -6.44 -12.10 -12.22
CA GLN A 161 -7.64 -11.77 -11.43
C GLN A 161 -7.47 -12.16 -9.95
N GLY A 162 -6.91 -13.33 -9.67
CA GLY A 162 -6.67 -13.78 -8.30
C GLY A 162 -5.73 -12.88 -7.52
N VAL A 163 -4.58 -12.50 -8.11
CA VAL A 163 -3.59 -11.60 -7.50
C VAL A 163 -4.17 -10.19 -7.34
N ALA A 164 -4.92 -9.70 -8.34
CA ALA A 164 -5.58 -8.39 -8.25
C ALA A 164 -6.62 -8.36 -7.13
N THR A 165 -7.43 -9.42 -6.97
CA THR A 165 -8.41 -9.54 -5.88
C THR A 165 -7.74 -9.49 -4.51
N ILE A 166 -6.65 -10.23 -4.32
CA ILE A 166 -5.89 -10.20 -3.05
C ILE A 166 -5.21 -8.84 -2.83
N GLY A 167 -4.68 -8.22 -3.89
CA GLY A 167 -4.11 -6.87 -3.82
C GLY A 167 -5.14 -5.81 -3.41
N SER A 168 -6.38 -5.92 -3.90
CA SER A 168 -7.46 -4.99 -3.56
C SER A 168 -7.94 -5.12 -2.10
N ALA A 169 -7.76 -6.27 -1.48
CA ALA A 169 -8.17 -6.49 -0.09
C ALA A 169 -7.52 -5.52 0.89
N PHE A 170 -6.21 -5.27 0.73
CA PHE A 170 -5.50 -4.28 1.53
C PHE A 170 -6.06 -2.87 1.32
N GLY A 171 -6.33 -2.49 0.06
CA GLY A 171 -6.95 -1.21 -0.28
C GLY A 171 -8.34 -1.03 0.33
N LEU A 172 -9.20 -2.07 0.25
CA LEU A 172 -10.50 -2.05 0.90
C LEU A 172 -10.38 -1.96 2.42
N GLY A 173 -9.37 -2.60 3.01
CA GLY A 173 -9.03 -2.44 4.42
C GLY A 173 -8.74 -0.99 4.79
N THR A 174 -7.97 -0.27 3.97
CA THR A 174 -7.67 1.15 4.24
C THR A 174 -8.92 2.03 4.25
N VAL A 175 -9.96 1.65 3.51
CA VAL A 175 -11.27 2.32 3.54
C VAL A 175 -12.08 1.94 4.79
N ALA A 176 -12.02 0.69 5.22
CA ALA A 176 -12.73 0.21 6.41
C ALA A 176 -12.13 0.73 7.72
N GLY A 177 -10.83 1.09 7.71
CA GLY A 177 -10.12 1.51 8.92
C GLY A 177 -10.73 2.70 9.65
N PRO A 178 -11.05 3.83 8.99
CA PRO A 178 -11.72 4.96 9.64
C PRO A 178 -13.08 4.59 10.25
N ALA A 179 -13.85 3.71 9.60
CA ALA A 179 -15.12 3.23 10.13
C ALA A 179 -14.92 2.37 11.39
N ILE A 180 -13.93 1.47 11.36
CA ILE A 180 -13.54 0.67 12.52
C ILE A 180 -13.06 1.59 13.66
N ALA A 181 -12.22 2.57 13.36
CA ALA A 181 -11.77 3.53 14.34
C ALA A 181 -12.95 4.25 15.00
N SER A 182 -13.90 4.79 14.20
CA SER A 182 -15.11 5.45 14.72
C SER A 182 -15.96 4.55 15.60
N LEU A 183 -16.13 3.26 15.24
CA LEU A 183 -16.95 2.33 15.97
C LEU A 183 -16.37 2.00 17.35
N PHE A 184 -15.05 1.92 17.47
CA PHE A 184 -14.38 1.49 18.69
C PHE A 184 -13.86 2.65 19.56
N THR A 185 -13.73 3.87 19.04
CA THR A 185 -13.30 5.05 19.80
C THR A 185 -14.20 5.37 21.03
N PRO A 186 -15.53 5.13 21.03
CA PRO A 186 -16.35 5.32 22.23
C PRO A 186 -15.94 4.44 23.43
N PHE A 187 -15.27 3.31 23.18
CA PHE A 187 -14.72 2.43 24.22
C PHE A 187 -13.32 2.86 24.69
N GLY A 188 -12.80 3.93 24.13
CA GLY A 188 -11.48 4.48 24.40
C GLY A 188 -10.66 4.69 23.15
N LEU A 189 -9.82 5.72 23.14
CA LEU A 189 -9.03 6.11 21.94
C LEU A 189 -8.07 5.01 21.46
N LEU A 190 -7.65 4.11 22.36
CA LEU A 190 -6.78 2.97 22.07
C LEU A 190 -7.54 1.67 21.74
N ALA A 191 -8.86 1.60 21.96
CA ALA A 191 -9.65 0.41 21.72
C ALA A 191 -9.55 -0.11 20.26
N PRO A 192 -9.53 0.75 19.21
CA PRO A 192 -9.36 0.30 17.84
C PRO A 192 -8.03 -0.46 17.61
N PHE A 193 -6.96 -0.12 18.30
CA PHE A 193 -5.67 -0.82 18.18
C PHE A 193 -5.74 -2.24 18.71
N TYR A 194 -6.33 -2.43 19.90
CA TYR A 194 -6.49 -3.75 20.49
C TYR A 194 -7.48 -4.61 19.68
N PHE A 195 -8.54 -4.00 19.14
CA PHE A 195 -9.46 -4.69 18.25
C PHE A 195 -8.76 -5.19 16.98
N ILE A 196 -7.98 -4.35 16.29
CA ILE A 196 -7.20 -4.72 15.11
C ILE A 196 -6.17 -5.80 15.46
N SER A 197 -5.51 -5.69 16.61
CA SER A 197 -4.59 -6.73 17.09
C SER A 197 -5.30 -8.07 17.27
N GLY A 198 -6.46 -8.08 17.92
CA GLY A 198 -7.29 -9.28 18.07
C GLY A 198 -7.75 -9.89 16.75
N LEU A 199 -8.17 -9.03 15.80
CA LEU A 199 -8.56 -9.46 14.45
C LEU A 199 -7.39 -10.06 13.67
N ALA A 200 -6.18 -9.49 13.83
CA ALA A 200 -4.97 -10.03 13.23
C ALA A 200 -4.56 -11.38 13.84
N LEU A 201 -4.72 -11.57 15.16
CA LEU A 201 -4.53 -12.86 15.82
C LEU A 201 -5.55 -13.89 15.34
N ALA A 202 -6.82 -13.53 15.23
CA ALA A 202 -7.86 -14.39 14.67
C ALA A 202 -7.57 -14.78 13.22
N SER A 203 -7.08 -13.83 12.41
CA SER A 203 -6.64 -14.09 11.04
C SER A 203 -5.43 -15.04 11.00
N ALA A 204 -4.45 -14.85 11.88
CA ALA A 204 -3.31 -15.76 12.00
C ALA A 204 -3.76 -17.18 12.41
N ALA A 205 -4.64 -17.31 13.39
CA ALA A 205 -5.22 -18.59 13.79
C ALA A 205 -5.98 -19.25 12.63
N THR A 206 -6.78 -18.48 11.89
CA THR A 206 -7.50 -18.97 10.71
C THR A 206 -6.53 -19.48 9.63
N ILE A 207 -5.43 -18.76 9.36
CA ILE A 207 -4.39 -19.23 8.45
C ILE A 207 -3.73 -20.49 9.00
N TRP A 208 -3.42 -20.53 10.30
CA TRP A 208 -2.75 -21.68 10.92
C TRP A 208 -3.57 -22.96 10.76
N PHE A 209 -4.86 -22.93 11.09
CA PHE A 209 -5.70 -24.13 11.10
C PHE A 209 -6.31 -24.46 9.74
N LEU A 210 -6.64 -23.47 8.92
CA LEU A 210 -7.48 -23.67 7.75
C LEU A 210 -6.75 -23.50 6.40
N LEU A 211 -5.56 -22.89 6.38
CA LEU A 211 -4.83 -22.70 5.13
C LEU A 211 -3.86 -23.87 4.90
N PRO A 212 -4.06 -24.71 3.86
CA PRO A 212 -3.17 -25.84 3.59
C PRO A 212 -1.84 -25.35 3.03
N GLU A 213 -0.72 -25.83 3.60
CA GLU A 213 0.63 -25.66 3.04
C GLU A 213 0.95 -26.92 2.22
N ARG A 214 0.65 -26.87 0.92
CA ARG A 214 0.90 -27.99 -0.01
C ARG A 214 1.97 -27.68 -1.06
N THR A 215 2.61 -26.54 -0.97
CA THR A 215 3.67 -26.15 -1.90
C THR A 215 5.00 -26.57 -1.31
N PRO A 216 5.67 -27.61 -1.85
CA PRO A 216 7.03 -27.94 -1.42
C PRO A 216 7.93 -26.74 -1.68
N PRO A 217 8.93 -26.49 -0.81
CA PRO A 217 9.92 -25.46 -1.04
C PRO A 217 10.54 -25.68 -2.43
N ARG A 218 10.47 -24.70 -3.32
CA ARG A 218 11.13 -24.78 -4.61
C ARG A 218 12.63 -24.76 -4.40
N ALA A 219 13.33 -25.82 -4.76
CA ALA A 219 14.78 -25.91 -4.64
C ALA A 219 15.51 -24.83 -5.45
N ARG A 220 14.90 -24.30 -6.49
CA ARG A 220 15.39 -23.15 -7.28
C ARG A 220 14.24 -22.55 -8.08
N ALA A 221 13.77 -21.37 -7.69
CA ALA A 221 12.97 -20.58 -8.61
C ALA A 221 13.85 -20.21 -9.80
N PRO A 222 13.33 -20.26 -11.07
CA PRO A 222 14.04 -19.68 -12.20
C PRO A 222 14.42 -18.25 -11.82
N ALA A 223 15.63 -17.83 -12.18
CA ALA A 223 16.15 -16.51 -11.86
C ALA A 223 15.11 -15.47 -12.23
N SER A 224 14.48 -14.86 -11.23
CA SER A 224 13.54 -13.77 -11.46
C SER A 224 14.31 -12.66 -12.16
N VAL A 225 13.77 -12.18 -13.28
CA VAL A 225 14.35 -11.02 -13.98
C VAL A 225 14.40 -9.89 -12.96
N SER A 226 15.60 -9.51 -12.55
CA SER A 226 15.80 -8.43 -11.59
C SER A 226 16.10 -7.17 -12.38
N LEU A 227 15.12 -6.29 -12.46
CA LEU A 227 15.35 -4.95 -12.99
C LEU A 227 16.10 -4.13 -11.95
N LYS A 228 17.17 -3.47 -12.42
CA LYS A 228 17.92 -2.54 -11.58
C LYS A 228 17.15 -1.22 -11.45
N TRP A 229 17.22 -0.58 -10.31
CA TRP A 229 16.62 0.75 -10.07
C TRP A 229 17.08 1.82 -11.07
N HIS A 230 18.26 1.62 -11.67
CA HIS A 230 18.89 2.51 -12.65
C HIS A 230 18.49 2.20 -14.11
N ASP A 231 17.58 1.25 -14.35
CA ASP A 231 17.11 0.99 -15.72
C ASP A 231 16.42 2.25 -16.27
N ARG A 232 16.94 2.79 -17.36
CA ARG A 232 16.45 4.03 -17.97
C ARG A 232 14.98 3.99 -18.36
N ARG A 233 14.42 2.80 -18.58
CA ARG A 233 13.01 2.59 -18.89
C ARG A 233 12.12 2.77 -17.65
N VAL A 234 12.61 2.39 -16.48
CA VAL A 234 11.84 2.31 -15.23
C VAL A 234 12.13 3.48 -14.29
N LEU A 235 13.34 4.03 -14.32
CA LEU A 235 13.76 5.11 -13.44
C LEU A 235 12.81 6.33 -13.42
N PRO A 236 12.29 6.84 -14.57
CA PRO A 236 11.34 7.95 -14.54
C PRO A 236 10.06 7.63 -13.77
N PHE A 237 9.56 6.40 -13.89
CA PHE A 237 8.38 5.95 -13.17
C PHE A 237 8.66 5.74 -11.67
N ALA A 238 9.86 5.27 -11.31
CA ALA A 238 10.27 5.15 -9.91
C ALA A 238 10.39 6.52 -9.23
N LEU A 239 11.01 7.50 -9.89
CA LEU A 239 11.09 8.88 -9.39
C LEU A 239 9.70 9.51 -9.24
N PHE A 240 8.83 9.30 -10.23
CA PHE A 240 7.45 9.74 -10.18
C PHE A 240 6.69 9.11 -8.99
N ALA A 241 6.88 7.81 -8.76
CA ALA A 241 6.28 7.09 -7.63
C ALA A 241 6.73 7.65 -6.27
N VAL A 242 8.02 7.95 -6.09
CA VAL A 242 8.55 8.59 -4.88
C VAL A 242 7.89 9.95 -4.66
N GLY A 243 7.87 10.80 -5.68
CA GLY A 243 7.28 12.14 -5.58
C GLY A 243 5.78 12.09 -5.28
N LEU A 244 5.01 11.26 -6.00
CA LEU A 244 3.58 11.11 -5.78
C LEU A 244 3.26 10.55 -4.39
N SER A 245 4.04 9.57 -3.94
CA SER A 245 3.89 8.99 -2.60
C SER A 245 4.24 10.00 -1.51
N THR A 246 5.32 10.79 -1.68
CA THR A 246 5.68 11.85 -0.75
C THR A 246 4.57 12.89 -0.63
N ALA A 247 4.02 13.35 -1.76
CA ALA A 247 2.90 14.32 -1.75
C ALA A 247 1.67 13.72 -1.05
N SER A 248 1.33 12.46 -1.30
CA SER A 248 0.19 11.79 -0.65
C SER A 248 0.39 11.58 0.85
N THR A 249 1.63 11.47 1.31
CA THR A 249 1.96 11.25 2.73
C THR A 249 1.70 12.49 3.57
N VAL A 250 1.77 13.70 2.98
CA VAL A 250 1.53 14.95 3.70
C VAL A 250 0.16 14.95 4.40
N PRO A 251 -1.00 14.90 3.71
CA PRO A 251 -2.29 14.91 4.40
C PRO A 251 -2.49 13.68 5.29
N ILE A 252 -1.95 12.51 4.92
CA ILE A 252 -2.09 11.29 5.72
C ILE A 252 -1.46 11.46 7.11
N GLN A 253 -0.31 12.09 7.21
CA GLN A 253 0.44 12.20 8.47
C GLN A 253 0.15 13.49 9.24
N THR A 254 -0.25 14.57 8.58
CA THR A 254 -0.36 15.89 9.21
C THR A 254 -1.78 16.40 9.42
N MET A 255 -2.79 15.82 8.74
CA MET A 255 -4.16 16.36 8.81
C MET A 255 -4.75 16.32 10.22
N GLY A 256 -4.43 15.29 11.03
CA GLY A 256 -4.86 15.23 12.42
C GLY A 256 -4.32 16.38 13.27
N PHE A 257 -3.07 16.79 13.05
CA PHE A 257 -2.49 17.98 13.65
C PHE A 257 -3.13 19.25 13.10
N PHE A 258 -3.37 19.32 11.79
CA PHE A 258 -3.96 20.46 11.11
C PHE A 258 -5.35 20.80 11.65
N PHE A 259 -6.18 19.81 11.93
CA PHE A 259 -7.47 20.02 12.57
C PHE A 259 -7.34 20.65 13.98
N MET A 260 -6.33 20.25 14.75
CA MET A 260 -6.09 20.82 16.07
C MET A 260 -5.55 22.24 16.00
N ASP A 261 -4.58 22.49 15.11
CA ASP A 261 -3.82 23.74 15.11
C ASP A 261 -4.52 24.85 14.29
N VAL A 262 -5.26 24.51 13.22
CA VAL A 262 -5.94 25.49 12.34
C VAL A 262 -7.42 25.65 12.69
N LEU A 263 -8.13 24.56 13.02
CA LEU A 263 -9.53 24.64 13.43
C LEU A 263 -9.71 24.75 14.95
N HIS A 264 -8.62 24.76 15.72
CA HIS A 264 -8.62 24.80 17.19
C HIS A 264 -9.48 23.71 17.82
N VAL A 265 -9.53 22.53 17.17
CA VAL A 265 -10.27 21.37 17.69
C VAL A 265 -9.47 20.73 18.84
N ARG A 266 -10.16 20.43 19.93
CA ARG A 266 -9.53 19.75 21.07
C ARG A 266 -9.02 18.36 20.66
N PRO A 267 -7.90 17.86 21.22
CA PRO A 267 -7.34 16.55 20.87
C PRO A 267 -8.34 15.39 20.98
N GLU A 268 -9.27 15.46 21.91
CA GLU A 268 -10.33 14.46 22.14
C GLU A 268 -11.29 14.32 20.94
N HIS A 269 -11.58 15.42 20.26
CA HIS A 269 -12.45 15.45 19.09
C HIS A 269 -11.66 15.38 17.76
N ALA A 270 -10.37 15.72 17.78
CA ALA A 270 -9.55 15.76 16.57
C ALA A 270 -9.48 14.40 15.85
N ALA A 271 -9.50 13.29 16.60
CA ALA A 271 -9.57 11.95 16.04
C ALA A 271 -10.84 11.75 15.19
N GLN A 272 -12.01 12.22 15.68
CA GLN A 272 -13.30 12.12 14.95
C GLN A 272 -13.28 12.94 13.67
N TYR A 273 -12.78 14.19 13.73
CA TYR A 273 -12.62 15.06 12.57
C TYR A 273 -11.71 14.44 11.51
N ASN A 274 -10.57 13.88 11.95
CA ASN A 274 -9.64 13.21 11.07
C ASN A 274 -10.25 11.94 10.46
N MET A 275 -11.03 11.16 11.22
CA MET A 275 -11.75 9.99 10.72
C MET A 275 -12.76 10.35 9.61
N ILE A 276 -13.54 11.43 9.79
CA ILE A 276 -14.48 11.91 8.77
C ILE A 276 -13.72 12.29 7.49
N GLY A 277 -12.64 13.03 7.63
CA GLY A 277 -11.81 13.44 6.51
C GLY A 277 -11.17 12.25 5.78
N GLN A 278 -10.62 11.29 6.52
CA GLN A 278 -10.02 10.09 5.93
C GLN A 278 -11.06 9.17 5.30
N LEU A 279 -12.28 9.10 5.86
CA LEU A 279 -13.38 8.38 5.24
C LEU A 279 -13.76 9.01 3.89
N ALA A 280 -13.88 10.35 3.83
CA ALA A 280 -14.12 11.07 2.59
C ALA A 280 -13.00 10.81 1.56
N THR A 281 -11.72 10.85 1.98
CA THR A 281 -10.57 10.48 1.13
C THR A 281 -10.70 9.06 0.57
N SER A 282 -11.03 8.11 1.44
CA SER A 282 -11.12 6.70 1.09
C SER A 282 -12.27 6.40 0.15
N LEU A 283 -13.46 6.98 0.40
CA LEU A 283 -14.63 6.84 -0.48
C LEU A 283 -14.38 7.46 -1.85
N ALA A 284 -13.74 8.63 -1.90
CA ALA A 284 -13.38 9.29 -3.16
C ALA A 284 -12.34 8.48 -3.95
N ALA A 285 -11.35 7.87 -3.27
CA ALA A 285 -10.37 6.99 -3.90
C ALA A 285 -11.03 5.71 -4.44
N LEU A 286 -11.98 5.11 -3.71
CA LEU A 286 -12.76 3.97 -4.20
C LEU A 286 -13.61 4.35 -5.41
N PHE A 287 -14.28 5.49 -5.36
CA PHE A 287 -15.04 6.00 -6.50
C PHE A 287 -14.15 6.18 -7.73
N ALA A 288 -12.95 6.77 -7.55
CA ALA A 288 -11.97 6.87 -8.62
C ALA A 288 -11.63 5.50 -9.23
N GLN A 289 -11.33 4.51 -8.39
CA GLN A 289 -10.86 3.19 -8.84
C GLN A 289 -11.98 2.31 -9.40
N LEU A 290 -13.15 2.30 -8.78
CA LEU A 290 -14.25 1.40 -9.17
C LEU A 290 -15.16 1.98 -10.27
N VAL A 291 -15.26 3.31 -10.32
CA VAL A 291 -16.15 3.98 -11.29
C VAL A 291 -15.33 4.62 -12.40
N VAL A 292 -14.47 5.58 -12.07
CA VAL A 292 -13.79 6.37 -13.12
C VAL A 292 -12.84 5.51 -13.94
N VAL A 293 -11.98 4.71 -13.26
CA VAL A 293 -11.00 3.84 -13.95
C VAL A 293 -11.68 2.77 -14.80
N GLN A 294 -12.79 2.19 -14.33
CA GLN A 294 -13.45 1.10 -15.05
C GLN A 294 -14.35 1.57 -16.19
N TYR A 295 -15.08 2.67 -16.01
CA TYR A 295 -16.11 3.08 -16.96
C TYR A 295 -15.68 4.24 -17.89
N ALA A 296 -14.79 5.13 -17.47
CA ALA A 296 -14.43 6.31 -18.25
C ALA A 296 -13.43 6.02 -19.40
N ARG A 297 -12.88 4.80 -19.50
CA ARG A 297 -11.93 4.38 -20.56
C ARG A 297 -10.81 5.39 -20.83
N LEU A 298 -10.32 6.04 -19.77
CA LEU A 298 -9.29 7.07 -19.85
C LEU A 298 -7.93 6.44 -20.15
N SER A 299 -7.10 7.13 -20.94
CA SER A 299 -5.72 6.73 -21.14
C SER A 299 -4.94 6.87 -19.81
N SER A 300 -3.89 6.05 -19.65
CA SER A 300 -2.95 6.11 -18.51
C SER A 300 -2.48 7.55 -18.23
N ARG A 301 -2.13 8.29 -19.28
CA ARG A 301 -1.70 9.69 -19.21
C ARG A 301 -2.82 10.63 -18.72
N THR A 302 -4.04 10.50 -19.26
CA THR A 302 -5.17 11.32 -18.85
C THR A 302 -5.53 11.08 -17.40
N MET A 303 -5.55 9.82 -16.96
CA MET A 303 -5.78 9.46 -15.57
C MET A 303 -4.74 10.09 -14.64
N THR A 304 -3.45 10.02 -15.01
CA THR A 304 -2.37 10.62 -14.21
C THR A 304 -2.52 12.13 -14.15
N ASN A 305 -2.80 12.81 -15.28
CA ASN A 305 -2.98 14.26 -15.32
C ASN A 305 -4.18 14.74 -14.49
N LEU A 306 -5.34 14.10 -14.63
CA LEU A 306 -6.53 14.41 -13.84
C LEU A 306 -6.25 14.16 -12.35
N GLY A 307 -5.54 13.07 -12.04
CA GLY A 307 -5.16 12.75 -10.68
C GLY A 307 -4.22 13.80 -10.07
N LEU A 308 -3.19 14.23 -10.79
CA LEU A 308 -2.29 15.29 -10.33
C LEU A 308 -3.03 16.64 -10.16
N GLY A 309 -3.88 16.99 -11.12
CA GLY A 309 -4.66 18.23 -11.06
C GLY A 309 -5.62 18.29 -9.88
N THR A 310 -6.35 17.20 -9.60
CA THR A 310 -7.25 17.13 -8.45
C THR A 310 -6.51 17.07 -7.13
N ALA A 311 -5.35 16.39 -7.06
CA ALA A 311 -4.48 16.39 -5.88
C ALA A 311 -3.85 17.78 -5.63
N PHE A 312 -3.48 18.52 -6.69
CA PHE A 312 -3.02 19.90 -6.57
C PHE A 312 -4.12 20.83 -6.04
N LEU A 313 -5.34 20.68 -6.57
CA LEU A 313 -6.51 21.45 -6.10
C LEU A 313 -6.82 21.16 -4.62
N SER A 314 -6.60 19.93 -4.14
CA SER A 314 -6.74 19.61 -2.72
C SER A 314 -5.76 20.40 -1.85
N CYS A 315 -4.50 20.56 -2.31
CA CYS A 315 -3.52 21.39 -1.60
C CYS A 315 -3.96 22.87 -1.55
N ALA A 316 -4.52 23.40 -2.63
CA ALA A 316 -5.07 24.76 -2.64
C ALA A 316 -6.20 24.92 -1.60
N ALA A 317 -7.08 23.93 -1.47
CA ALA A 317 -8.12 23.95 -0.44
C ALA A 317 -7.52 24.02 0.97
N PHE A 318 -6.45 23.28 1.26
CA PHE A 318 -5.78 23.29 2.56
C PHE A 318 -5.02 24.60 2.84
N LEU A 319 -4.49 25.25 1.80
CA LEU A 319 -3.73 26.50 1.94
C LEU A 319 -4.61 27.74 2.08
N LEU A 320 -5.78 27.74 1.46
CA LEU A 320 -6.61 28.95 1.33
C LEU A 320 -7.76 29.02 2.33
N PHE A 321 -8.16 27.87 2.91
CA PHE A 321 -9.39 27.82 3.71
C PHE A 321 -9.17 27.10 5.04
N GLY A 322 -9.61 27.73 6.13
CA GLY A 322 -9.61 27.14 7.49
C GLY A 322 -11.02 26.72 7.93
N ASN A 323 -11.80 26.08 7.06
CA ASN A 323 -13.16 25.63 7.34
C ASN A 323 -13.24 24.10 7.24
N PHE A 324 -13.88 23.45 8.20
CA PHE A 324 -13.97 21.99 8.27
C PHE A 324 -14.54 21.35 6.99
N LEU A 325 -15.65 21.90 6.49
CA LEU A 325 -16.28 21.35 5.28
C LEU A 325 -15.35 21.43 4.06
N VAL A 326 -14.65 22.55 3.88
CA VAL A 326 -13.70 22.73 2.78
C VAL A 326 -12.50 21.79 2.92
N LEU A 327 -12.02 21.56 4.14
CA LEU A 327 -10.94 20.59 4.40
C LEU A 327 -11.39 19.15 4.10
N VAL A 328 -12.62 18.77 4.44
CA VAL A 328 -13.18 17.45 4.08
C VAL A 328 -13.33 17.31 2.57
N VAL A 329 -13.78 18.33 1.86
CA VAL A 329 -13.83 18.35 0.40
C VAL A 329 -12.41 18.27 -0.20
N GLY A 330 -11.46 19.02 0.36
CA GLY A 330 -10.05 18.93 -0.02
C GLY A 330 -9.49 17.51 0.15
N LEU A 331 -9.81 16.83 1.26
CA LEU A 331 -9.44 15.44 1.50
C LEU A 331 -10.11 14.48 0.51
N ALA A 332 -11.38 14.70 0.15
CA ALA A 332 -12.05 13.94 -0.91
C ALA A 332 -11.37 14.15 -2.26
N LEU A 333 -11.00 15.39 -2.61
CA LEU A 333 -10.23 15.70 -3.82
C LEU A 333 -8.85 15.03 -3.81
N SER A 334 -8.18 15.01 -2.66
CA SER A 334 -6.94 14.25 -2.47
C SER A 334 -7.12 12.76 -2.76
N GLY A 335 -8.17 12.14 -2.19
CA GLY A 335 -8.53 10.75 -2.43
C GLY A 335 -8.81 10.45 -3.91
N LEU A 336 -9.60 11.29 -4.56
CA LEU A 336 -9.87 11.20 -6.00
C LEU A 336 -8.57 11.33 -6.81
N GLY A 337 -7.74 12.32 -6.48
CA GLY A 337 -6.50 12.61 -7.17
C GLY A 337 -5.50 11.47 -7.10
N PHE A 338 -5.14 11.02 -5.91
CA PHE A 338 -4.22 9.89 -5.74
C PHE A 338 -4.83 8.56 -6.18
N GLY A 339 -6.16 8.41 -6.08
CA GLY A 339 -6.91 7.27 -6.59
C GLY A 339 -6.86 7.11 -8.10
N LEU A 340 -6.74 8.21 -8.85
CA LEU A 340 -6.56 8.23 -10.32
C LEU A 340 -5.08 8.19 -10.73
N ALA A 341 -4.23 9.01 -10.10
CA ALA A 341 -2.83 9.13 -10.50
C ALA A 341 -2.08 7.82 -10.33
N ARG A 342 -2.31 7.08 -9.22
CA ARG A 342 -1.58 5.85 -8.92
C ARG A 342 -1.81 4.76 -9.96
N PRO A 343 -3.04 4.31 -10.29
CA PRO A 343 -3.25 3.34 -11.36
C PRO A 343 -2.83 3.88 -12.72
N GLY A 344 -2.99 5.18 -12.98
CA GLY A 344 -2.57 5.80 -14.22
C GLY A 344 -1.08 5.57 -14.51
N PHE A 345 -0.18 6.00 -13.63
CA PHE A 345 1.25 5.86 -13.87
C PHE A 345 1.76 4.42 -13.74
N THR A 346 1.16 3.60 -12.87
CA THR A 346 1.57 2.18 -12.72
C THR A 346 1.25 1.36 -13.96
N THR A 347 0.10 1.61 -14.59
CA THR A 347 -0.24 1.02 -15.90
C THR A 347 0.75 1.46 -16.96
N GLY A 348 1.08 2.77 -17.02
CA GLY A 348 2.09 3.28 -17.96
C GLY A 348 3.46 2.61 -17.78
N ALA A 349 3.88 2.41 -16.54
CA ALA A 349 5.12 1.73 -16.23
C ALA A 349 5.10 0.25 -16.64
N SER A 350 3.99 -0.45 -16.41
CA SER A 350 3.83 -1.86 -16.82
C SER A 350 3.90 -2.02 -18.33
N LEU A 351 3.35 -1.08 -19.09
CA LEU A 351 3.37 -1.09 -20.55
C LEU A 351 4.74 -0.66 -21.15
N SER A 352 5.64 -0.08 -20.35
CA SER A 352 6.97 0.34 -20.82
C SER A 352 8.01 -0.76 -20.87
N VAL A 353 7.65 -1.98 -20.47
CA VAL A 353 8.55 -3.14 -20.37
C VAL A 353 7.89 -4.39 -20.95
N ALA A 354 8.72 -5.41 -21.24
CA ALA A 354 8.21 -6.67 -21.74
C ALA A 354 7.31 -7.41 -20.72
N PRO A 355 6.35 -8.24 -21.16
CA PRO A 355 5.42 -8.94 -20.28
C PRO A 355 6.09 -9.74 -19.15
N HIS A 356 7.25 -10.34 -19.42
CA HIS A 356 8.02 -11.11 -18.43
C HIS A 356 8.75 -10.23 -17.39
N GLU A 357 8.90 -8.92 -17.62
CA GLU A 357 9.52 -7.93 -16.73
C GLU A 357 8.50 -7.20 -15.85
N GLN A 358 7.20 -7.27 -16.14
CA GLN A 358 6.14 -6.49 -15.46
C GLN A 358 6.13 -6.70 -13.94
N GLY A 359 6.38 -7.93 -13.49
CA GLY A 359 6.49 -8.23 -12.05
C GLY A 359 7.67 -7.51 -11.38
N ALA A 360 8.80 -7.39 -12.08
CA ALA A 360 9.98 -6.67 -11.58
C ALA A 360 9.72 -5.17 -11.49
N VAL A 361 9.06 -4.58 -12.51
CA VAL A 361 8.64 -3.17 -12.52
C VAL A 361 7.67 -2.87 -11.39
N ALA A 362 6.67 -3.73 -11.18
CA ALA A 362 5.73 -3.57 -10.06
C ALA A 362 6.45 -3.58 -8.70
N GLY A 363 7.48 -4.42 -8.55
CA GLY A 363 8.34 -4.45 -7.37
C GLY A 363 9.12 -3.15 -7.16
N VAL A 364 9.74 -2.61 -8.21
CA VAL A 364 10.49 -1.34 -8.16
C VAL A 364 9.55 -0.19 -7.81
N ILE A 365 8.39 -0.08 -8.45
CA ILE A 365 7.41 0.98 -8.17
C ILE A 365 6.82 0.85 -6.76
N GLY A 366 6.54 -0.36 -6.30
CA GLY A 366 6.08 -0.61 -4.94
C GLY A 366 7.09 -0.16 -3.90
N GLY A 367 8.37 -0.50 -4.08
CA GLY A 367 9.47 -0.02 -3.23
C GLY A 367 9.62 1.49 -3.27
N ALA A 368 9.57 2.10 -4.47
CA ALA A 368 9.64 3.55 -4.66
C ALA A 368 8.47 4.26 -3.95
N SER A 369 7.25 3.71 -4.04
CA SER A 369 6.08 4.26 -3.35
C SER A 369 6.22 4.20 -1.83
N ALA A 370 6.85 3.16 -1.27
CA ALA A 370 7.09 3.08 0.17
C ALA A 370 8.10 4.13 0.66
N MET A 371 9.04 4.57 -0.20
CA MET A 371 10.00 5.62 0.14
C MET A 371 9.35 6.97 0.45
N GLY A 372 8.15 7.25 -0.06
CA GLY A 372 7.42 8.48 0.27
C GLY A 372 7.14 8.65 1.76
N PHE A 373 6.93 7.54 2.48
CA PHE A 373 6.74 7.58 3.93
C PHE A 373 8.04 7.87 4.71
N ILE A 374 9.21 7.60 4.11
CA ILE A 374 10.52 7.91 4.71
C ILE A 374 10.73 9.43 4.81
N ALA A 375 10.05 10.22 3.97
CA ALA A 375 10.06 11.68 4.05
C ALA A 375 9.31 12.24 5.28
N GLY A 376 8.69 11.39 6.09
CA GLY A 376 7.90 11.78 7.27
C GLY A 376 8.59 12.80 8.19
N PRO A 377 9.83 12.59 8.67
CA PRO A 377 10.51 13.54 9.54
C PRO A 377 10.68 14.92 8.91
N LEU A 378 10.94 14.99 7.60
CA LEU A 378 11.01 16.26 6.86
C LEU A 378 9.64 16.94 6.83
N ILE A 379 8.57 16.17 6.58
CA ILE A 379 7.20 16.68 6.59
C ILE A 379 6.82 17.18 7.98
N GLY A 380 7.18 16.44 9.04
CA GLY A 380 6.96 16.85 10.42
C GLY A 380 7.72 18.12 10.79
N TRP A 381 8.99 18.25 10.37
CA TRP A 381 9.80 19.45 10.56
C TRP A 381 9.21 20.67 9.85
N MET A 382 8.76 20.50 8.60
CA MET A 382 8.05 21.55 7.86
C MET A 382 6.75 21.96 8.58
N TYR A 383 6.04 20.99 9.16
CA TYR A 383 4.82 21.24 9.92
C TYR A 383 5.07 22.06 11.19
N GLU A 384 6.19 21.82 11.89
CA GLU A 384 6.57 22.60 13.08
C GLU A 384 6.91 24.05 12.74
N TRP A 385 7.33 24.33 11.51
CA TRP A 385 7.53 25.70 11.01
C TRP A 385 6.19 26.43 10.83
N SER A 386 5.26 25.80 10.12
CA SER A 386 3.90 26.25 9.97
C SER A 386 3.02 25.09 9.46
N PRO A 387 1.79 24.97 9.95
CA PRO A 387 0.84 23.96 9.48
C PRO A 387 0.64 23.95 7.96
N TYR A 388 0.86 25.07 7.29
CA TYR A 388 0.64 25.25 5.85
C TYR A 388 1.84 24.82 4.98
N VAL A 389 3.08 24.86 5.52
CA VAL A 389 4.32 24.59 4.76
C VAL A 389 4.33 23.21 4.10
N PRO A 390 3.94 22.10 4.77
CA PRO A 390 3.89 20.79 4.12
C PRO A 390 2.95 20.73 2.91
N TYR A 391 1.82 21.41 2.98
CA TYR A 391 0.85 21.45 1.88
C TYR A 391 1.34 22.30 0.71
N GLY A 392 2.04 23.42 0.98
CA GLY A 392 2.75 24.19 -0.04
C GLY A 392 3.83 23.37 -0.73
N PHE A 393 4.62 22.62 0.04
CA PHE A 393 5.61 21.69 -0.48
C PHE A 393 4.95 20.60 -1.36
N ALA A 394 3.86 19.99 -0.91
CA ALA A 394 3.11 19.01 -1.70
C ALA A 394 2.57 19.61 -3.01
N ALA A 395 2.06 20.84 -2.97
CA ALA A 395 1.58 21.54 -4.19
C ALA A 395 2.72 21.77 -5.19
N VAL A 396 3.89 22.25 -4.74
CA VAL A 396 5.07 22.43 -5.59
C VAL A 396 5.56 21.10 -6.16
N LEU A 397 5.57 20.04 -5.33
CA LEU A 397 5.97 18.70 -5.77
C LEU A 397 5.01 18.15 -6.82
N LEU A 398 3.69 18.28 -6.64
CA LEU A 398 2.68 17.85 -7.61
C LEU A 398 2.79 18.63 -8.94
N ALA A 399 3.00 19.95 -8.87
CA ALA A 399 3.27 20.77 -10.05
C ALA A 399 4.55 20.33 -10.75
N GLY A 400 5.62 20.04 -10.00
CA GLY A 400 6.88 19.50 -10.52
C GLY A 400 6.69 18.14 -11.20
N LEU A 401 5.88 17.24 -10.63
CA LEU A 401 5.54 15.95 -11.24
C LEU A 401 4.74 16.13 -12.54
N PHE A 402 3.84 17.10 -12.59
CA PHE A 402 3.10 17.43 -13.81
C PHE A 402 4.08 17.88 -14.93
N VAL A 403 5.01 18.78 -14.62
CA VAL A 403 6.05 19.20 -15.56
C VAL A 403 6.98 18.03 -15.94
N PHE A 404 7.38 17.23 -14.97
CA PHE A 404 8.24 16.06 -15.18
C PHE A 404 7.59 15.04 -16.12
N GLN A 405 6.28 14.81 -16.00
CA GLN A 405 5.55 13.93 -16.92
C GLN A 405 5.56 14.45 -18.36
N TRP A 406 5.56 15.77 -18.56
CA TRP A 406 5.62 16.37 -19.89
C TRP A 406 7.04 16.33 -20.48
N LEU A 407 8.06 16.52 -19.65
CA LEU A 407 9.45 16.54 -20.08
C LEU A 407 10.03 15.14 -20.30
N SER A 408 9.57 14.14 -19.56
CA SER A 408 10.07 12.77 -19.67
C SER A 408 9.42 12.02 -20.84
N PRO A 409 10.19 11.61 -21.88
CA PRO A 409 9.65 10.85 -23.00
C PRO A 409 8.99 9.53 -22.56
N ALA A 410 9.57 8.84 -21.58
CA ALA A 410 9.04 7.60 -21.05
C ALA A 410 7.64 7.78 -20.43
N LEU A 411 7.44 8.84 -19.62
CA LEU A 411 6.15 9.16 -19.00
C LEU A 411 5.16 9.75 -20.02
N ARG A 412 5.66 10.55 -20.96
CA ARG A 412 4.82 11.16 -22.01
C ARG A 412 4.22 10.11 -22.95
N ASN A 413 4.98 9.09 -23.28
CA ASN A 413 4.58 8.01 -24.20
C ASN A 413 4.01 6.80 -23.43
N ALA A 414 3.85 6.88 -22.13
CA ALA A 414 3.29 5.83 -21.30
C ALA A 414 1.87 5.45 -21.78
N GLY A 415 1.68 4.18 -22.16
CA GLY A 415 0.40 3.67 -22.67
C GLY A 415 0.23 3.76 -24.20
N ILE A 416 1.23 4.26 -24.95
CA ILE A 416 1.32 4.09 -26.39
C ILE A 416 2.06 2.77 -26.62
N ILE A 417 1.38 1.78 -27.15
CA ILE A 417 2.00 0.50 -27.55
C ILE A 417 2.99 0.83 -28.66
N PRO A 418 4.30 0.51 -28.52
CA PRO A 418 5.25 0.71 -29.60
C PRO A 418 4.80 -0.04 -30.85
N PRO A 419 4.93 0.55 -32.06
CA PRO A 419 4.48 -0.07 -33.29
C PRO A 419 5.19 -1.38 -33.62
N ASP A 420 6.31 -1.68 -32.95
CA ASP A 420 7.10 -2.90 -33.16
C ASP A 420 6.58 -4.12 -32.36
N ILE A 421 5.55 -3.95 -31.52
CA ILE A 421 4.84 -5.08 -30.90
C ILE A 421 3.61 -5.36 -31.77
N GLU A 422 3.79 -6.11 -32.84
CA GLU A 422 2.68 -6.78 -33.52
C GLU A 422 1.94 -7.61 -32.47
N ILE A 423 0.70 -7.21 -32.17
CA ILE A 423 -0.25 -8.08 -31.50
C ILE A 423 -0.50 -9.18 -32.54
N VAL A 424 0.16 -10.32 -32.35
CA VAL A 424 -0.24 -11.53 -33.09
C VAL A 424 -1.65 -11.81 -32.58
N GLU A 425 -2.64 -11.33 -33.33
CA GLU A 425 -4.01 -11.85 -33.26
C GLU A 425 -3.87 -13.32 -33.70
N GLU A 426 -3.73 -14.20 -32.73
CA GLU A 426 -3.80 -15.62 -32.92
C GLU A 426 -5.20 -15.89 -33.45
N ASP A 427 -5.28 -16.27 -34.72
CA ASP A 427 -6.49 -16.59 -35.46
C ASP A 427 -7.44 -17.46 -34.62
N LEU A 428 -8.43 -16.83 -34.01
CA LEU A 428 -9.58 -17.49 -33.39
C LEU A 428 -10.65 -17.85 -34.45
N GLU A 429 -10.27 -17.95 -35.71
CA GLU A 429 -11.14 -18.42 -36.79
C GLU A 429 -10.55 -19.65 -37.51
N THR A 430 -10.55 -20.79 -36.83
CA THR A 430 -10.71 -22.04 -37.55
C THR A 430 -11.99 -22.69 -37.08
N PRO A 431 -13.07 -22.68 -37.89
CA PRO A 431 -14.21 -23.53 -37.64
C PRO A 431 -13.76 -24.99 -37.81
N VAL A 432 -13.93 -25.79 -36.77
CA VAL A 432 -13.85 -27.24 -36.85
C VAL A 432 -14.93 -27.65 -37.84
N ALA A 433 -14.53 -27.81 -39.11
CA ALA A 433 -15.35 -28.50 -40.12
C ALA A 433 -15.30 -29.99 -39.84
N ASN A 434 -16.45 -30.53 -39.66
CA ASN A 434 -16.90 -31.92 -39.71
C ASN A 434 -15.91 -32.96 -40.30
N ALA A 435 -15.59 -34.00 -39.51
CA ALA A 435 -15.59 -35.39 -39.93
C ALA A 435 -15.85 -36.31 -38.75
#